data_096f8ec6b57146ebcd96153043ede252
#
_entry.id   096f8ec6b57146ebcd96153043ede252
#
_cell.length_a   1.000
_cell.length_b   1.000
_cell.length_c   1.000
_cell.angle_alpha   90.00
_cell.angle_beta   90.00
_cell.angle_gamma   90.00
#
_symmetry.space_group_name_H-M   'P 1'
#
loop_
_entity.id
_entity.type
_entity.pdbx_description
1 polymer ?
#
loop_
_entity_poly.entity_id
_entity_poly.type
_entity_poly.pdbx_seq_one_letter_code
_entity_poly.pdbx_strand_id
1 'polypeptide(L)'
;IPKNINCGVMINGSDFLNNQLSKSEIYKILRKINKKNIRFIRFACHVYEIPKIKNYISYLKKAGFTIFVNIMQIIEIAKIEIKNCCNYLKNICDVIYVADSLGSLDKIKIKLILKSFREFTKKPLGVHTHDNMKKALEISISASKCDAKWIDGTIQGMGRGPGNVKTEDLIKYFFKKDTNSNMYIKILSKKFLKLKKIYKWGTNSYYYLSGLYKIHPTFIQMLLSDSRYRNFNFVNVINNLKKLKAKKYNPNTLYLAMNFYNNDFTKIETQSLSIPLKKNIIIFGNGKSLQNKNIINKKLFNDSTKILINRSNYVKEKMIDLTVYCHPLRLITDLHLLKKVNGYLLLPYSSIPKILQKRI
;
A
#
# COMPACT_ATOMS: atom_id res chain seq x y z
N ILE A 1 -25.92 15.93 -2.04
CA ILE A 1 -26.05 14.75 -2.92
C ILE A 1 -27.50 14.68 -3.36
N PRO A 2 -27.80 14.55 -4.65
CA PRO A 2 -29.16 14.39 -5.12
C PRO A 2 -29.85 13.18 -4.47
N LYS A 3 -31.15 13.30 -4.13
CA LYS A 3 -31.90 12.26 -3.40
C LYS A 3 -32.02 10.92 -4.15
N ASN A 4 -31.89 10.94 -5.46
CA ASN A 4 -31.92 9.78 -6.34
C ASN A 4 -30.58 9.04 -6.51
N ILE A 5 -29.51 9.54 -5.90
CA ILE A 5 -28.21 8.88 -5.93
C ILE A 5 -27.99 8.10 -4.63
N ASN A 6 -27.78 6.79 -4.79
CA ASN A 6 -27.38 5.94 -3.68
C ASN A 6 -25.88 6.12 -3.39
N CYS A 7 -25.55 6.71 -2.24
CA CYS A 7 -24.18 6.86 -1.80
C CYS A 7 -23.77 5.75 -0.85
N GLY A 8 -22.51 5.38 -0.90
CA GLY A 8 -21.90 4.44 0.01
C GLY A 8 -20.53 4.90 0.49
N VAL A 9 -20.06 4.26 1.52
CA VAL A 9 -18.69 4.44 2.05
C VAL A 9 -17.95 3.13 2.01
N MET A 10 -16.63 3.20 1.79
CA MET A 10 -15.76 2.04 1.89
C MET A 10 -14.95 2.12 3.19
N ILE A 11 -14.82 1.00 3.86
CA ILE A 11 -14.09 0.82 5.11
C ILE A 11 -13.10 -0.32 4.91
N ASN A 12 -11.84 -0.17 5.32
CA ASN A 12 -10.87 -1.25 5.25
C ASN A 12 -11.06 -2.22 6.41
N GLY A 13 -11.04 -3.51 6.14
CA GLY A 13 -11.12 -4.55 7.18
C GLY A 13 -9.97 -4.44 8.19
N SER A 14 -8.77 -4.10 7.72
CA SER A 14 -7.58 -3.90 8.56
C SER A 14 -7.74 -2.81 9.62
N ASP A 15 -8.60 -1.80 9.39
CA ASP A 15 -8.81 -0.70 10.34
C ASP A 15 -9.46 -1.19 11.66
N PHE A 16 -10.17 -2.34 11.59
CA PHE A 16 -10.75 -2.99 12.76
C PHE A 16 -9.79 -3.93 13.50
N LEU A 17 -8.62 -4.20 12.93
CA LEU A 17 -7.67 -5.20 13.43
C LEU A 17 -6.40 -4.59 14.01
N ASN A 18 -6.20 -3.29 13.82
CA ASN A 18 -4.95 -2.59 14.16
C ASN A 18 -4.81 -2.22 15.65
N ASN A 19 -5.59 -2.78 16.54
CA ASN A 19 -5.55 -2.58 18.01
C ASN A 19 -5.49 -1.10 18.50
N GLN A 20 -5.71 -0.13 17.59
CA GLN A 20 -5.72 1.29 17.92
C GLN A 20 -7.03 1.72 18.58
N LEU A 21 -8.10 0.98 18.34
CA LEU A 21 -9.42 1.22 18.90
C LEU A 21 -9.95 -0.03 19.59
N SER A 22 -10.58 0.16 20.75
CA SER A 22 -11.34 -0.89 21.43
C SER A 22 -12.61 -1.25 20.64
N LYS A 23 -13.17 -2.43 20.88
CA LYS A 23 -14.45 -2.82 20.25
C LYS A 23 -15.55 -1.80 20.51
N SER A 24 -15.64 -1.22 21.71
CA SER A 24 -16.65 -0.22 22.08
C SER A 24 -16.51 1.06 21.28
N GLU A 25 -15.27 1.53 21.05
CA GLU A 25 -14.99 2.72 20.23
C GLU A 25 -15.36 2.48 18.76
N ILE A 26 -15.05 1.31 18.22
CA ILE A 26 -15.48 0.93 16.87
C ILE A 26 -17.00 1.02 16.74
N TYR A 27 -17.76 0.41 17.67
CA TYR A 27 -19.22 0.50 17.64
C TYR A 27 -19.75 1.93 17.81
N LYS A 28 -19.10 2.79 18.61
CA LYS A 28 -19.44 4.21 18.70
C LYS A 28 -19.29 4.93 17.36
N ILE A 29 -18.23 4.62 16.61
CA ILE A 29 -18.00 5.19 15.27
C ILE A 29 -19.09 4.68 14.30
N LEU A 30 -19.34 3.38 14.27
CA LEU A 30 -20.33 2.77 13.37
C LEU A 30 -21.75 3.32 13.59
N ARG A 31 -22.14 3.61 14.84
CA ARG A 31 -23.45 4.22 15.18
C ARG A 31 -23.63 5.62 14.59
N LYS A 32 -22.55 6.36 14.32
CA LYS A 32 -22.60 7.70 13.74
C LYS A 32 -22.90 7.71 12.24
N ILE A 33 -22.86 6.57 11.56
CA ILE A 33 -23.12 6.48 10.12
C ILE A 33 -24.60 6.78 9.87
N ASN A 34 -24.88 7.88 9.16
CA ASN A 34 -26.25 8.34 8.91
C ASN A 34 -26.84 7.69 7.65
N LYS A 35 -27.90 6.89 7.84
CA LYS A 35 -28.63 6.23 6.75
C LYS A 35 -29.31 7.18 5.75
N LYS A 36 -29.64 8.41 6.16
CA LYS A 36 -30.25 9.39 5.25
C LYS A 36 -29.31 9.69 4.06
N ASN A 37 -28.01 9.67 4.31
CA ASN A 37 -26.97 10.01 3.34
C ASN A 37 -26.22 8.80 2.78
N ILE A 38 -26.14 7.71 3.55
CA ILE A 38 -25.37 6.51 3.21
C ILE A 38 -26.35 5.33 3.07
N ARG A 39 -26.41 4.73 1.89
CA ARG A 39 -27.27 3.58 1.59
C ARG A 39 -26.56 2.24 1.73
N PHE A 40 -25.25 2.21 1.38
CA PHE A 40 -24.49 0.99 1.45
C PHE A 40 -23.10 1.20 2.07
N ILE A 41 -22.57 0.13 2.62
CA ILE A 41 -21.23 0.09 3.21
C ILE A 41 -20.47 -1.03 2.52
N ARG A 42 -19.26 -0.70 2.07
CA ARG A 42 -18.36 -1.62 1.39
C ARG A 42 -17.14 -1.89 2.25
N PHE A 43 -16.94 -3.14 2.61
CA PHE A 43 -15.73 -3.58 3.31
C PHE A 43 -14.68 -4.03 2.32
N ALA A 44 -13.52 -3.39 2.30
CA ALA A 44 -12.36 -3.86 1.56
C ALA A 44 -11.49 -4.69 2.51
N CYS A 45 -11.36 -5.99 2.23
CA CYS A 45 -10.66 -6.91 3.13
C CYS A 45 -10.02 -8.08 2.38
N HIS A 46 -9.02 -8.67 3.01
CA HIS A 46 -8.50 -9.97 2.63
C HIS A 46 -9.38 -11.10 3.21
N VAL A 47 -9.34 -12.28 2.60
CA VAL A 47 -10.16 -13.43 3.06
C VAL A 47 -9.92 -13.74 4.53
N TYR A 48 -8.67 -13.71 5.00
CA TYR A 48 -8.30 -14.01 6.39
C TYR A 48 -8.79 -12.95 7.41
N GLU A 49 -9.20 -11.78 6.95
CA GLU A 49 -9.75 -10.71 7.81
C GLU A 49 -11.25 -10.92 8.05
N ILE A 50 -11.97 -11.54 7.11
CA ILE A 50 -13.43 -11.69 7.15
C ILE A 50 -13.92 -12.32 8.46
N PRO A 51 -13.37 -13.47 8.95
CA PRO A 51 -13.82 -14.05 10.20
C PRO A 51 -13.68 -13.12 11.41
N LYS A 52 -12.65 -12.27 11.38
CA LYS A 52 -12.34 -11.34 12.48
C LYS A 52 -13.27 -10.12 12.52
N ILE A 53 -13.74 -9.68 11.34
CA ILE A 53 -14.60 -8.49 11.22
C ILE A 53 -16.08 -8.82 11.03
N LYS A 54 -16.45 -10.09 10.92
CA LYS A 54 -17.84 -10.53 10.64
C LYS A 54 -18.89 -9.92 11.57
N ASN A 55 -18.55 -9.71 12.84
CA ASN A 55 -19.48 -9.14 13.82
C ASN A 55 -19.81 -7.68 13.52
N TYR A 56 -18.85 -6.88 13.05
CA TYR A 56 -19.06 -5.49 12.64
C TYR A 56 -19.89 -5.43 11.35
N ILE A 57 -19.59 -6.33 10.39
CA ILE A 57 -20.39 -6.46 9.16
C ILE A 57 -21.85 -6.81 9.52
N SER A 58 -22.05 -7.82 10.37
CA SER A 58 -23.37 -8.25 10.82
C SER A 58 -24.13 -7.15 11.55
N TYR A 59 -23.44 -6.37 12.40
CA TYR A 59 -24.02 -5.23 13.09
C TYR A 59 -24.59 -4.20 12.09
N LEU A 60 -23.81 -3.80 11.09
CA LEU A 60 -24.27 -2.82 10.10
C LEU A 60 -25.36 -3.39 9.18
N LYS A 61 -25.32 -4.69 8.89
CA LYS A 61 -26.39 -5.37 8.15
C LYS A 61 -27.70 -5.33 8.93
N LYS A 62 -27.68 -5.69 10.23
CA LYS A 62 -28.85 -5.60 11.13
C LYS A 62 -29.34 -4.16 11.30
N ALA A 63 -28.43 -3.19 11.26
CA ALA A 63 -28.79 -1.79 11.24
C ALA A 63 -29.45 -1.35 9.91
N GLY A 64 -29.58 -2.22 8.90
CA GLY A 64 -30.32 -2.05 7.64
C GLY A 64 -29.52 -1.36 6.54
N PHE A 65 -28.18 -1.40 6.60
CA PHE A 65 -27.35 -1.01 5.46
C PHE A 65 -27.28 -2.15 4.44
N THR A 66 -27.19 -1.80 3.16
CA THR A 66 -26.75 -2.75 2.13
C THR A 66 -25.25 -2.98 2.27
N ILE A 67 -24.82 -4.22 2.39
CA ILE A 67 -23.44 -4.57 2.67
C ILE A 67 -22.78 -5.16 1.43
N PHE A 68 -21.67 -4.54 1.04
CA PHE A 68 -20.78 -5.03 0.01
C PHE A 68 -19.45 -5.46 0.62
N VAL A 69 -18.92 -6.61 0.20
CA VAL A 69 -17.60 -7.07 0.64
C VAL A 69 -16.68 -7.20 -0.56
N ASN A 70 -15.63 -6.42 -0.57
CA ASN A 70 -14.63 -6.34 -1.62
C ASN A 70 -13.40 -7.16 -1.23
N ILE A 71 -13.25 -8.34 -1.83
CA ILE A 71 -12.18 -9.28 -1.52
C ILE A 71 -10.94 -8.87 -2.30
N MET A 72 -9.91 -8.43 -1.57
CA MET A 72 -8.66 -7.96 -2.15
C MET A 72 -7.73 -9.11 -2.57
N GLN A 73 -6.86 -8.83 -3.55
CA GLN A 73 -5.84 -9.76 -4.07
C GLN A 73 -6.43 -11.11 -4.52
N ILE A 74 -7.55 -11.07 -5.19
CA ILE A 74 -8.32 -12.26 -5.58
C ILE A 74 -7.51 -13.29 -6.39
N ILE A 75 -6.50 -12.87 -7.14
CA ILE A 75 -5.66 -13.76 -7.96
C ILE A 75 -4.84 -14.75 -7.16
N GLU A 76 -4.65 -14.49 -5.86
CA GLU A 76 -3.84 -15.28 -4.95
C GLU A 76 -4.68 -16.24 -4.07
N ILE A 77 -6.00 -16.29 -4.26
CA ILE A 77 -6.92 -16.99 -3.37
C ILE A 77 -7.20 -18.39 -3.91
N ALA A 78 -7.03 -19.40 -3.05
CA ALA A 78 -7.34 -20.79 -3.37
C ALA A 78 -8.85 -21.06 -3.36
N LYS A 79 -9.30 -22.09 -4.10
CA LYS A 79 -10.73 -22.45 -4.18
C LYS A 79 -11.37 -22.76 -2.82
N ILE A 80 -10.62 -23.38 -1.91
CA ILE A 80 -11.09 -23.64 -0.54
C ILE A 80 -11.32 -22.36 0.25
N GLU A 81 -10.49 -21.34 0.04
CA GLU A 81 -10.66 -20.04 0.69
C GLU A 81 -11.88 -19.31 0.13
N ILE A 82 -12.17 -19.44 -1.17
CA ILE A 82 -13.41 -18.93 -1.78
C ILE A 82 -14.62 -19.56 -1.12
N LYS A 83 -14.64 -20.90 -0.94
CA LYS A 83 -15.70 -21.63 -0.25
C LYS A 83 -15.90 -21.10 1.17
N ASN A 84 -14.84 -20.99 1.94
CA ASN A 84 -14.89 -20.50 3.32
C ASN A 84 -15.39 -19.05 3.37
N CYS A 85 -14.90 -18.19 2.48
CA CYS A 85 -15.35 -16.82 2.34
C CYS A 85 -16.87 -16.74 2.08
N CYS A 86 -17.38 -17.50 1.11
CA CYS A 86 -18.81 -17.55 0.80
C CYS A 86 -19.64 -18.00 2.01
N ASN A 87 -19.17 -18.99 2.76
CA ASN A 87 -19.83 -19.45 3.98
C ASN A 87 -19.90 -18.37 5.07
N TYR A 88 -18.79 -17.66 5.32
CA TYR A 88 -18.78 -16.54 6.28
C TYR A 88 -19.71 -15.40 5.87
N LEU A 89 -19.82 -15.11 4.57
CA LEU A 89 -20.57 -13.99 4.04
C LEU A 89 -22.05 -14.31 3.77
N LYS A 90 -22.48 -15.58 3.88
CA LYS A 90 -23.81 -16.06 3.47
C LYS A 90 -24.95 -15.18 3.97
N ASN A 91 -24.95 -14.82 5.25
CA ASN A 91 -26.08 -14.10 5.90
C ASN A 91 -25.78 -12.63 6.23
N ILE A 92 -24.55 -12.14 6.00
CA ILE A 92 -24.12 -10.81 6.46
C ILE A 92 -23.76 -9.85 5.33
N CYS A 93 -23.75 -10.32 4.08
CA CYS A 93 -23.37 -9.53 2.93
C CYS A 93 -24.43 -9.62 1.84
N ASP A 94 -24.62 -8.58 1.05
CA ASP A 94 -25.53 -8.54 -0.08
C ASP A 94 -24.84 -8.78 -1.41
N VAL A 95 -23.64 -8.23 -1.59
CA VAL A 95 -22.85 -8.31 -2.82
C VAL A 95 -21.41 -8.65 -2.49
N ILE A 96 -20.85 -9.63 -3.21
CA ILE A 96 -19.43 -9.99 -3.08
C ILE A 96 -18.69 -9.40 -4.30
N TYR A 97 -17.69 -8.58 -4.04
CA TYR A 97 -16.78 -8.06 -5.06
C TYR A 97 -15.46 -8.80 -5.08
N VAL A 98 -14.96 -9.01 -6.27
CA VAL A 98 -13.59 -9.50 -6.51
C VAL A 98 -12.72 -8.36 -7.00
N ALA A 99 -11.60 -8.12 -6.31
CA ALA A 99 -10.72 -7.00 -6.61
C ALA A 99 -9.36 -7.46 -7.16
N ASP A 100 -9.02 -6.93 -8.33
CA ASP A 100 -7.69 -7.08 -8.93
C ASP A 100 -6.70 -6.08 -8.32
N SER A 101 -6.38 -6.27 -7.04
CA SER A 101 -5.53 -5.32 -6.30
C SER A 101 -4.11 -5.21 -6.82
N LEU A 102 -3.62 -6.22 -7.54
CA LEU A 102 -2.29 -6.23 -8.15
C LEU A 102 -2.30 -5.77 -9.61
N GLY A 103 -3.50 -5.62 -10.22
CA GLY A 103 -3.64 -5.31 -11.64
C GLY A 103 -3.05 -6.40 -12.54
N SER A 104 -3.17 -7.67 -12.12
CA SER A 104 -2.50 -8.83 -12.72
C SER A 104 -3.46 -9.82 -13.36
N LEU A 105 -4.77 -9.56 -13.31
CA LEU A 105 -5.77 -10.40 -13.94
C LEU A 105 -5.71 -10.30 -15.47
N ASP A 106 -6.30 -11.28 -16.08
CA ASP A 106 -6.66 -11.31 -17.50
C ASP A 106 -8.10 -11.83 -17.66
N LYS A 107 -8.62 -11.77 -18.89
CA LYS A 107 -9.99 -12.22 -19.22
C LYS A 107 -10.27 -13.69 -18.89
N ILE A 108 -9.26 -14.55 -18.92
CA ILE A 108 -9.43 -15.98 -18.62
C ILE A 108 -9.54 -16.17 -17.12
N LYS A 109 -8.60 -15.59 -16.37
CA LYS A 109 -8.55 -15.72 -14.91
C LYS A 109 -9.79 -15.16 -14.24
N ILE A 110 -10.27 -13.98 -14.65
CA ILE A 110 -11.51 -13.42 -14.06
C ILE A 110 -12.72 -14.34 -14.25
N LYS A 111 -12.85 -14.97 -15.43
CA LYS A 111 -13.92 -15.95 -15.69
C LYS A 111 -13.83 -17.17 -14.75
N LEU A 112 -12.61 -17.72 -14.59
CA LEU A 112 -12.40 -18.86 -13.69
C LEU A 112 -12.70 -18.51 -12.24
N ILE A 113 -12.28 -17.33 -11.78
CA ILE A 113 -12.56 -16.85 -10.42
C ILE A 113 -14.07 -16.71 -10.19
N LEU A 114 -14.79 -16.03 -11.10
CA LEU A 114 -16.24 -15.85 -10.96
C LEU A 114 -16.98 -17.20 -11.01
N LYS A 115 -16.57 -18.12 -11.88
CA LYS A 115 -17.10 -19.49 -11.91
C LYS A 115 -16.89 -20.21 -10.56
N SER A 116 -15.70 -20.09 -9.98
CA SER A 116 -15.43 -20.68 -8.65
C SER A 116 -16.31 -20.09 -7.55
N PHE A 117 -16.60 -18.78 -7.58
CA PHE A 117 -17.57 -18.19 -6.65
C PHE A 117 -18.99 -18.73 -6.86
N ARG A 118 -19.42 -18.92 -8.10
CA ARG A 118 -20.76 -19.44 -8.42
C ARG A 118 -21.02 -20.85 -7.93
N GLU A 119 -19.98 -21.64 -7.71
CA GLU A 119 -20.13 -22.96 -7.08
C GLU A 119 -20.59 -22.87 -5.62
N PHE A 120 -20.30 -21.76 -4.92
CA PHE A 120 -20.53 -21.62 -3.48
C PHE A 120 -21.52 -20.52 -3.11
N THR A 121 -21.92 -19.65 -4.05
CA THR A 121 -22.87 -18.57 -3.74
C THR A 121 -23.75 -18.19 -4.93
N LYS A 122 -25.01 -17.87 -4.62
CA LYS A 122 -25.97 -17.24 -5.55
C LYS A 122 -26.02 -15.70 -5.41
N LYS A 123 -25.24 -15.11 -4.48
CA LYS A 123 -25.23 -13.66 -4.28
C LYS A 123 -24.75 -12.92 -5.52
N PRO A 124 -25.24 -11.70 -5.76
CA PRO A 124 -24.68 -10.83 -6.80
C PRO A 124 -23.17 -10.70 -6.65
N LEU A 125 -22.44 -10.83 -7.76
CA LEU A 125 -21.00 -10.62 -7.83
C LEU A 125 -20.71 -9.27 -8.45
N GLY A 126 -19.64 -8.63 -7.98
CA GLY A 126 -19.09 -7.41 -8.54
C GLY A 126 -17.60 -7.55 -8.86
N VAL A 127 -17.08 -6.63 -9.68
CA VAL A 127 -15.67 -6.60 -10.04
C VAL A 127 -15.10 -5.19 -9.89
N HIS A 128 -13.90 -5.13 -9.31
CA HIS A 128 -13.10 -3.93 -9.18
C HIS A 128 -11.72 -4.18 -9.81
N THR A 129 -11.42 -3.45 -10.90
CA THR A 129 -10.22 -3.68 -11.71
C THR A 129 -9.29 -2.49 -11.69
N HIS A 130 -8.00 -2.74 -11.42
CA HIS A 130 -6.94 -1.76 -11.61
C HIS A 130 -6.34 -1.85 -13.01
N ASP A 131 -5.84 -0.73 -13.51
CA ASP A 131 -5.41 -0.61 -14.92
C ASP A 131 -3.89 -0.68 -15.11
N ASN A 132 -3.19 -1.48 -14.29
CA ASN A 132 -1.73 -1.64 -14.37
C ASN A 132 -1.26 -2.01 -15.78
N MET A 133 -1.91 -2.99 -16.40
CA MET A 133 -1.54 -3.53 -17.71
C MET A 133 -2.42 -3.04 -18.87
N LYS A 134 -3.22 -1.99 -18.68
CA LYS A 134 -4.20 -1.49 -19.66
C LYS A 134 -5.27 -2.52 -20.04
N LYS A 135 -5.61 -3.43 -19.12
CA LYS A 135 -6.58 -4.52 -19.33
C LYS A 135 -7.86 -4.35 -18.49
N ALA A 136 -7.98 -3.30 -17.70
CA ALA A 136 -9.11 -3.13 -16.77
C ALA A 136 -10.47 -3.16 -17.48
N LEU A 137 -10.60 -2.52 -18.65
CA LEU A 137 -11.83 -2.55 -19.44
C LEU A 137 -12.14 -3.96 -19.96
N GLU A 138 -11.17 -4.63 -20.55
CA GLU A 138 -11.34 -6.00 -21.09
C GLU A 138 -11.75 -6.97 -19.99
N ILE A 139 -11.13 -6.88 -18.81
CA ILE A 139 -11.45 -7.73 -17.65
C ILE A 139 -12.87 -7.44 -17.16
N SER A 140 -13.26 -6.16 -17.04
CA SER A 140 -14.58 -5.74 -16.58
C SER A 140 -15.69 -6.21 -17.53
N ILE A 141 -15.49 -6.11 -18.85
CA ILE A 141 -16.39 -6.64 -19.86
C ILE A 141 -16.48 -8.17 -19.78
N SER A 142 -15.34 -8.84 -19.60
CA SER A 142 -15.33 -10.30 -19.48
C SER A 142 -16.05 -10.78 -18.22
N ALA A 143 -15.93 -10.03 -17.12
CA ALA A 143 -16.64 -10.28 -15.88
C ALA A 143 -18.16 -10.13 -16.04
N SER A 144 -18.64 -9.08 -16.71
CA SER A 144 -20.06 -8.88 -16.95
C SER A 144 -20.68 -10.02 -17.78
N LYS A 145 -19.94 -10.52 -18.78
CA LYS A 145 -20.36 -11.69 -19.58
C LYS A 145 -20.36 -12.99 -18.76
N CYS A 146 -19.71 -13.02 -17.60
CA CYS A 146 -19.67 -14.13 -16.67
C CYS A 146 -20.47 -13.86 -15.39
N ASP A 147 -21.59 -13.14 -15.52
CA ASP A 147 -22.57 -12.90 -14.47
C ASP A 147 -22.10 -11.98 -13.32
N ALA A 148 -21.07 -11.15 -13.52
CA ALA A 148 -20.83 -10.04 -12.60
C ALA A 148 -21.90 -8.95 -12.86
N LYS A 149 -22.71 -8.67 -11.83
CA LYS A 149 -23.82 -7.69 -11.91
C LYS A 149 -23.38 -6.27 -11.56
N TRP A 150 -22.23 -6.12 -10.91
CA TRP A 150 -21.69 -4.85 -10.46
C TRP A 150 -20.29 -4.65 -11.02
N ILE A 151 -20.07 -3.49 -11.63
CA ILE A 151 -18.77 -3.14 -12.21
C ILE A 151 -18.40 -1.75 -11.73
N ASP A 152 -17.24 -1.64 -11.09
CA ASP A 152 -16.70 -0.35 -10.69
C ASP A 152 -16.07 0.37 -11.87
N GLY A 153 -16.23 1.68 -11.91
CA GLY A 153 -15.52 2.57 -12.82
C GLY A 153 -15.29 3.93 -12.18
N THR A 154 -14.26 4.62 -12.60
CA THR A 154 -13.94 5.97 -12.12
C THR A 154 -13.71 6.92 -13.28
N ILE A 155 -14.12 8.19 -13.12
CA ILE A 155 -13.94 9.21 -14.17
C ILE A 155 -12.45 9.38 -14.46
N GLN A 156 -12.07 9.33 -15.74
CA GLN A 156 -10.68 9.35 -16.21
C GLN A 156 -9.77 8.29 -15.56
N GLY A 157 -10.36 7.18 -15.07
CA GLY A 157 -9.64 6.14 -14.36
C GLY A 157 -9.06 6.60 -13.04
N MET A 158 -9.65 7.63 -12.39
CA MET A 158 -9.13 8.18 -11.13
C MET A 158 -8.97 7.09 -10.08
N GLY A 159 -7.79 7.01 -9.50
CA GLY A 159 -7.48 6.01 -8.47
C GLY A 159 -6.02 6.09 -8.05
N ARG A 160 -5.65 5.27 -7.08
CA ARG A 160 -4.27 5.18 -6.61
C ARG A 160 -3.38 4.57 -7.70
N GLY A 161 -2.19 5.16 -7.90
CA GLY A 161 -1.16 4.61 -8.77
C GLY A 161 -1.62 4.42 -10.22
N PRO A 162 -1.78 3.17 -10.70
CA PRO A 162 -2.13 2.88 -12.09
C PRO A 162 -3.56 3.30 -12.48
N GLY A 163 -4.39 3.60 -11.47
CA GLY A 163 -5.80 3.92 -11.70
C GLY A 163 -6.68 2.70 -11.90
N ASN A 164 -7.93 2.95 -12.23
CA ASN A 164 -8.99 1.97 -12.41
C ASN A 164 -9.51 1.97 -13.85
N VAL A 165 -10.44 1.06 -14.16
CA VAL A 165 -11.19 1.16 -15.42
C VAL A 165 -11.94 2.49 -15.48
N LYS A 166 -11.96 3.09 -16.65
CA LYS A 166 -12.61 4.38 -16.86
C LYS A 166 -14.13 4.23 -17.00
N THR A 167 -14.88 5.04 -16.27
CA THR A 167 -16.33 5.11 -16.40
C THR A 167 -16.75 5.43 -17.83
N GLU A 168 -16.04 6.32 -18.51
CA GLU A 168 -16.29 6.71 -19.89
C GLU A 168 -16.24 5.51 -20.85
N ASP A 169 -15.24 4.63 -20.67
CA ASP A 169 -15.09 3.46 -21.52
C ASP A 169 -16.17 2.41 -21.23
N LEU A 170 -16.56 2.25 -19.96
CA LEU A 170 -17.66 1.37 -19.55
C LEU A 170 -18.99 1.85 -20.13
N ILE A 171 -19.30 3.14 -20.01
CA ILE A 171 -20.57 3.69 -20.54
C ILE A 171 -20.60 3.58 -22.05
N LYS A 172 -19.51 3.90 -22.73
CA LYS A 172 -19.40 3.71 -24.17
C LYS A 172 -19.65 2.27 -24.60
N TYR A 173 -19.26 1.31 -23.81
CA TYR A 173 -19.47 -0.11 -24.11
C TYR A 173 -20.92 -0.57 -23.81
N PHE A 174 -21.43 -0.27 -22.61
CA PHE A 174 -22.71 -0.78 -22.13
C PHE A 174 -23.92 0.06 -22.61
N PHE A 175 -23.73 1.36 -22.83
CA PHE A 175 -24.79 2.33 -23.14
C PHE A 175 -24.52 3.06 -24.46
N LYS A 176 -24.17 2.32 -25.50
CA LYS A 176 -23.76 2.84 -26.83
C LYS A 176 -24.72 3.86 -27.46
N LYS A 177 -26.01 3.78 -27.17
CA LYS A 177 -27.08 4.61 -27.77
C LYS A 177 -27.46 5.83 -26.93
N ASP A 178 -26.93 5.97 -25.72
CA ASP A 178 -27.25 7.07 -24.82
C ASP A 178 -26.37 8.30 -25.08
N THR A 179 -26.89 9.23 -25.87
CA THR A 179 -26.21 10.48 -26.25
C THR A 179 -26.08 11.44 -25.06
N ASN A 180 -27.06 11.47 -24.14
CA ASN A 180 -27.07 12.37 -22.99
C ASN A 180 -25.98 12.00 -21.98
N SER A 181 -25.85 10.74 -21.63
CA SER A 181 -24.77 10.24 -20.77
C SER A 181 -23.39 10.58 -21.34
N ASN A 182 -23.22 10.49 -22.66
CA ASN A 182 -21.97 10.84 -23.34
C ASN A 182 -21.61 12.33 -23.19
N MET A 183 -22.60 13.23 -23.22
CA MET A 183 -22.36 14.68 -23.05
C MET A 183 -21.95 15.01 -21.61
N TYR A 184 -22.64 14.52 -20.60
CA TYR A 184 -22.29 14.72 -19.20
C TYR A 184 -20.90 14.20 -18.88
N ILE A 185 -20.55 13.04 -19.41
CA ILE A 185 -19.22 12.44 -19.22
C ILE A 185 -18.13 13.29 -19.83
N LYS A 186 -18.34 13.88 -21.03
CA LYS A 186 -17.37 14.80 -21.62
C LYS A 186 -17.09 16.00 -20.70
N ILE A 187 -18.13 16.59 -20.09
CA ILE A 187 -17.99 17.73 -19.16
C ILE A 187 -17.20 17.34 -17.91
N LEU A 188 -17.56 16.21 -17.29
CA LEU A 188 -16.88 15.69 -16.12
C LEU A 188 -15.43 15.34 -16.43
N SER A 189 -15.17 14.68 -17.56
CA SER A 189 -13.82 14.30 -18.01
C SER A 189 -12.88 15.51 -18.12
N LYS A 190 -13.34 16.66 -18.62
CA LYS A 190 -12.52 17.89 -18.68
C LYS A 190 -12.05 18.33 -17.30
N LYS A 191 -12.91 18.29 -16.27
CA LYS A 191 -12.54 18.63 -14.89
C LYS A 191 -11.53 17.64 -14.32
N PHE A 192 -11.78 16.35 -14.51
CA PHE A 192 -10.91 15.27 -14.01
C PHE A 192 -9.54 15.22 -14.72
N LEU A 193 -9.44 15.62 -15.98
CA LEU A 193 -8.16 15.76 -16.68
C LEU A 193 -7.23 16.77 -16.01
N LYS A 194 -7.77 17.88 -15.47
CA LYS A 194 -6.97 18.84 -14.69
C LYS A 194 -6.44 18.20 -13.40
N LEU A 195 -7.31 17.47 -12.67
CA LEU A 195 -6.89 16.75 -11.47
C LEU A 195 -5.87 15.65 -11.79
N LYS A 196 -6.01 14.95 -12.92
CA LYS A 196 -5.07 13.93 -13.36
C LYS A 196 -3.67 14.48 -13.59
N LYS A 197 -3.56 15.68 -14.14
CA LYS A 197 -2.26 16.37 -14.31
C LYS A 197 -1.59 16.69 -12.96
N ILE A 198 -2.39 17.05 -11.95
CA ILE A 198 -1.90 17.37 -10.60
C ILE A 198 -1.50 16.10 -9.84
N TYR A 199 -2.41 15.13 -9.75
CA TYR A 199 -2.24 13.94 -8.93
C TYR A 199 -1.57 12.76 -9.64
N LYS A 200 -1.36 12.86 -10.96
CA LYS A 200 -0.56 11.93 -11.79
C LYS A 200 -0.97 10.46 -11.70
N TRP A 201 -2.27 10.15 -11.57
CA TRP A 201 -2.71 8.76 -11.65
C TRP A 201 -2.75 8.25 -13.09
N GLY A 202 -2.67 6.93 -13.24
CA GLY A 202 -2.72 6.23 -14.52
C GLY A 202 -1.51 5.34 -14.72
N THR A 203 -1.65 4.38 -15.62
CA THR A 203 -0.61 3.40 -15.90
C THR A 203 0.57 3.98 -16.65
N ASN A 204 1.74 3.40 -16.45
CA ASN A 204 2.98 3.60 -17.19
C ASN A 204 3.76 2.29 -17.27
N SER A 205 4.94 2.30 -17.88
CA SER A 205 5.79 1.08 -18.02
C SER A 205 6.11 0.40 -16.68
N TYR A 206 6.33 1.15 -15.63
CA TYR A 206 6.63 0.60 -14.29
C TYR A 206 5.41 -0.05 -13.64
N TYR A 207 4.23 0.57 -13.75
CA TYR A 207 2.98 -0.05 -13.31
C TYR A 207 2.64 -1.27 -14.15
N TYR A 208 2.91 -1.25 -15.45
CA TYR A 208 2.74 -2.43 -16.31
C TYR A 208 3.60 -3.60 -15.80
N LEU A 209 4.89 -3.37 -15.52
CA LEU A 209 5.78 -4.37 -14.95
C LEU A 209 5.30 -4.86 -13.57
N SER A 210 4.77 -3.96 -12.73
CA SER A 210 4.21 -4.38 -11.44
C SER A 210 3.04 -5.33 -11.57
N GLY A 211 2.13 -5.09 -12.52
CA GLY A 211 1.03 -5.99 -12.85
C GLY A 211 1.53 -7.34 -13.38
N LEU A 212 2.47 -7.30 -14.34
CA LEU A 212 3.06 -8.49 -14.94
C LEU A 212 3.74 -9.39 -13.89
N TYR A 213 4.45 -8.80 -12.93
CA TYR A 213 5.19 -9.52 -11.90
C TYR A 213 4.41 -9.71 -10.58
N LYS A 214 3.14 -9.33 -10.53
CA LYS A 214 2.30 -9.39 -9.33
C LYS A 214 2.90 -8.63 -8.13
N ILE A 215 3.53 -7.50 -8.38
CA ILE A 215 4.08 -6.61 -7.37
C ILE A 215 3.01 -5.61 -6.93
N HIS A 216 2.89 -5.37 -5.62
CA HIS A 216 1.92 -4.41 -5.11
C HIS A 216 2.19 -3.00 -5.67
N PRO A 217 1.21 -2.32 -6.30
CA PRO A 217 1.45 -1.06 -7.04
C PRO A 217 1.94 0.10 -6.16
N THR A 218 1.76 0.04 -4.85
CA THR A 218 2.29 1.04 -3.93
C THR A 218 3.81 1.14 -3.96
N PHE A 219 4.54 0.05 -4.26
CA PHE A 219 6.00 0.13 -4.43
C PHE A 219 6.36 1.10 -5.55
N ILE A 220 5.69 0.97 -6.69
CA ILE A 220 5.90 1.86 -7.84
C ILE A 220 5.47 3.29 -7.52
N GLN A 221 4.34 3.45 -6.83
CA GLN A 221 3.86 4.75 -6.40
C GLN A 221 4.90 5.47 -5.54
N MET A 222 5.48 4.79 -4.56
CA MET A 222 6.52 5.33 -3.70
C MET A 222 7.77 5.72 -4.49
N LEU A 223 8.25 4.85 -5.40
CA LEU A 223 9.40 5.15 -6.25
C LEU A 223 9.19 6.40 -7.11
N LEU A 224 7.97 6.58 -7.66
CA LEU A 224 7.66 7.71 -8.55
C LEU A 224 7.37 9.01 -7.80
N SER A 225 6.85 8.94 -6.57
CA SER A 225 6.43 10.13 -5.81
C SER A 225 7.55 10.76 -4.99
N ASP A 226 8.56 9.98 -4.59
CA ASP A 226 9.61 10.43 -3.70
C ASP A 226 10.87 10.83 -4.49
N SER A 227 11.22 12.10 -4.41
CA SER A 227 12.39 12.66 -5.11
C SER A 227 13.72 12.02 -4.70
N ARG A 228 13.79 11.43 -3.50
CA ARG A 228 14.99 10.72 -3.00
C ARG A 228 15.33 9.49 -3.86
N TYR A 229 14.35 8.93 -4.56
CA TYR A 229 14.53 7.72 -5.36
C TYR A 229 14.88 7.99 -6.83
N ARG A 230 14.94 9.25 -7.28
CA ARG A 230 15.17 9.61 -8.71
C ARG A 230 16.44 9.01 -9.33
N ASN A 231 17.47 8.80 -8.51
CA ASN A 231 18.76 8.29 -8.99
C ASN A 231 18.83 6.75 -9.03
N PHE A 232 17.78 6.05 -8.60
CA PHE A 232 17.74 4.59 -8.66
C PHE A 232 17.29 4.11 -10.04
N ASN A 233 17.87 3.00 -10.50
CA ASN A 233 17.36 2.29 -11.66
C ASN A 233 16.08 1.54 -11.27
N PHE A 234 14.93 2.09 -11.59
CA PHE A 234 13.62 1.52 -11.20
C PHE A 234 13.38 0.12 -11.77
N VAL A 235 13.92 -0.19 -12.96
CA VAL A 235 13.81 -1.54 -13.55
C VAL A 235 14.53 -2.56 -12.67
N ASN A 236 15.74 -2.24 -12.19
CA ASN A 236 16.48 -3.10 -11.28
C ASN A 236 15.73 -3.29 -9.94
N VAL A 237 15.19 -2.20 -9.37
CA VAL A 237 14.38 -2.28 -8.15
C VAL A 237 13.15 -3.16 -8.35
N ILE A 238 12.44 -3.03 -9.49
CA ILE A 238 11.27 -3.86 -9.82
C ILE A 238 11.68 -5.34 -9.97
N ASN A 239 12.80 -5.63 -10.61
CA ASN A 239 13.31 -6.99 -10.71
C ASN A 239 13.65 -7.60 -9.34
N ASN A 240 14.20 -6.80 -8.43
CA ASN A 240 14.45 -7.23 -7.05
C ASN A 240 13.14 -7.45 -6.28
N LEU A 241 12.16 -6.57 -6.43
CA LEU A 241 10.81 -6.76 -5.86
C LEU A 241 10.14 -8.03 -6.38
N LYS A 242 10.33 -8.37 -7.66
CA LYS A 242 9.88 -9.64 -8.25
C LYS A 242 10.52 -10.85 -7.56
N LYS A 243 11.86 -10.83 -7.37
CA LYS A 243 12.58 -11.89 -6.63
C LYS A 243 12.07 -12.04 -5.19
N LEU A 244 11.77 -10.92 -4.53
CA LEU A 244 11.21 -10.86 -3.18
C LEU A 244 9.72 -11.25 -3.10
N LYS A 245 9.06 -11.54 -4.22
CA LYS A 245 7.61 -11.80 -4.28
C LYS A 245 6.78 -10.71 -3.56
N ALA A 246 7.05 -9.46 -3.84
CA ALA A 246 6.55 -8.28 -3.11
C ALA A 246 5.06 -8.00 -3.39
N LYS A 247 4.19 -8.94 -3.02
CA LYS A 247 2.73 -8.89 -3.24
C LYS A 247 2.00 -8.00 -2.22
N LYS A 248 2.59 -7.73 -1.07
CA LYS A 248 2.08 -6.84 -0.02
C LYS A 248 3.09 -5.72 0.20
N TYR A 249 2.61 -4.48 0.27
CA TYR A 249 3.51 -3.34 0.51
C TYR A 249 4.08 -3.38 1.92
N ASN A 250 5.41 -3.25 2.01
CA ASN A 250 6.16 -3.04 3.22
C ASN A 250 7.37 -2.13 2.89
N PRO A 251 7.57 -1.02 3.61
CA PRO A 251 8.72 -0.15 3.38
C PRO A 251 10.06 -0.86 3.43
N ASN A 252 10.25 -1.79 4.36
CA ASN A 252 11.50 -2.55 4.48
C ASN A 252 11.77 -3.42 3.24
N THR A 253 10.72 -4.00 2.63
CA THR A 253 10.85 -4.73 1.37
C THR A 253 11.29 -3.82 0.22
N LEU A 254 10.79 -2.57 0.17
CA LEU A 254 11.25 -1.58 -0.81
C LEU A 254 12.74 -1.28 -0.60
N TYR A 255 13.15 -1.04 0.62
CA TYR A 255 14.55 -0.77 0.95
C TYR A 255 15.48 -1.93 0.59
N LEU A 256 15.08 -3.16 0.89
CA LEU A 256 15.80 -4.36 0.45
C LEU A 256 15.94 -4.39 -1.08
N ALA A 257 14.87 -4.16 -1.81
CA ALA A 257 14.90 -4.16 -3.27
C ALA A 257 15.81 -3.08 -3.87
N MET A 258 15.99 -1.96 -3.19
CA MET A 258 16.82 -0.86 -3.65
C MET A 258 18.31 -1.09 -3.44
N ASN A 259 18.73 -1.80 -2.40
CA ASN A 259 20.12 -1.75 -1.94
C ASN A 259 20.81 -3.09 -1.71
N PHE A 260 20.11 -4.20 -1.53
CA PHE A 260 20.71 -5.38 -0.92
C PHE A 260 20.86 -6.59 -1.84
N TYR A 261 20.60 -6.45 -3.13
CA TYR A 261 20.76 -7.54 -4.09
C TYR A 261 21.89 -7.31 -5.12
N ASN A 262 22.89 -6.50 -4.80
CA ASN A 262 24.15 -6.62 -5.48
C ASN A 262 24.85 -7.88 -4.97
N ASN A 263 25.08 -8.84 -5.85
CA ASN A 263 25.73 -10.12 -5.56
C ASN A 263 27.22 -9.98 -5.12
N ASP A 264 27.70 -8.76 -4.84
CA ASP A 264 29.06 -8.46 -4.44
C ASP A 264 29.29 -8.57 -2.93
N PHE A 265 28.38 -9.17 -2.17
CA PHE A 265 28.61 -9.49 -0.75
C PHE A 265 29.67 -10.58 -0.52
N THR A 266 30.28 -11.15 -1.56
CA THR A 266 31.27 -12.21 -1.43
C THR A 266 32.65 -11.75 -0.98
N LYS A 267 32.89 -10.45 -0.85
CA LYS A 267 34.14 -9.89 -0.27
C LYS A 267 33.84 -8.81 0.75
N ILE A 268 33.36 -9.22 1.93
CA ILE A 268 33.51 -8.38 3.11
C ILE A 268 34.95 -8.57 3.59
N GLU A 269 35.82 -7.67 3.21
CA GLU A 269 37.09 -7.52 3.93
C GLU A 269 36.75 -7.02 5.33
N THR A 270 36.80 -7.91 6.29
CA THR A 270 36.71 -7.55 7.71
C THR A 270 38.00 -6.86 8.10
N GLN A 271 38.05 -5.54 7.98
CA GLN A 271 39.07 -4.76 8.67
C GLN A 271 38.67 -4.68 10.14
N SER A 272 39.59 -5.10 10.99
CA SER A 272 39.43 -4.89 12.42
C SER A 272 39.48 -3.39 12.72
N LEU A 273 38.33 -2.82 13.08
CA LEU A 273 38.25 -1.42 13.51
C LEU A 273 38.64 -1.36 14.98
N SER A 274 39.81 -0.82 15.30
CA SER A 274 40.23 -0.47 16.67
C SER A 274 39.59 0.87 17.05
N ILE A 275 38.30 0.86 17.42
CA ILE A 275 37.66 2.02 18.03
C ILE A 275 37.89 1.91 19.55
N PRO A 276 38.45 2.94 20.23
CA PRO A 276 38.63 2.91 21.68
C PRO A 276 37.27 2.98 22.38
N LEU A 277 36.75 1.81 22.75
CA LEU A 277 35.49 1.70 23.48
C LEU A 277 35.73 1.68 24.94
N LYS A 278 34.94 2.42 25.71
CA LYS A 278 34.90 2.33 27.18
C LYS A 278 34.16 1.06 27.60
N LYS A 279 34.34 0.65 28.87
CA LYS A 279 33.69 -0.53 29.44
C LYS A 279 32.14 -0.50 29.31
N ASN A 280 31.54 0.69 29.42
CA ASN A 280 30.13 0.91 29.33
C ASN A 280 29.79 1.53 27.98
N ILE A 281 28.63 1.17 27.41
CA ILE A 281 28.12 1.70 26.13
C ILE A 281 26.71 2.25 26.34
N ILE A 282 26.47 3.47 25.88
CA ILE A 282 25.16 4.07 25.85
C ILE A 282 24.75 4.23 24.37
N ILE A 283 23.62 3.66 23.97
CA ILE A 283 23.08 3.74 22.61
C ILE A 283 21.90 4.69 22.63
N PHE A 284 21.98 5.73 21.82
CA PHE A 284 20.91 6.71 21.61
C PHE A 284 20.14 6.37 20.33
N GLY A 285 18.84 6.09 20.45
CA GLY A 285 17.91 6.03 19.34
C GLY A 285 17.29 7.41 19.04
N ASN A 286 16.25 7.45 18.19
CA ASN A 286 15.55 8.68 17.78
C ASN A 286 14.22 8.92 18.51
N GLY A 287 14.03 8.32 19.70
CA GLY A 287 12.79 8.45 20.47
C GLY A 287 12.64 9.80 21.17
N LYS A 288 11.37 10.24 21.34
CA LYS A 288 11.04 11.47 22.09
C LYS A 288 11.52 11.44 23.57
N SER A 289 11.75 10.26 24.13
CA SER A 289 12.31 10.08 25.47
C SER A 289 13.65 10.78 25.67
N LEU A 290 14.42 11.02 24.60
CA LEU A 290 15.68 11.77 24.65
C LEU A 290 15.52 13.25 25.05
N GLN A 291 14.31 13.79 25.05
CA GLN A 291 14.03 15.14 25.57
C GLN A 291 14.12 15.21 27.08
N ASN A 292 14.00 14.08 27.77
CA ASN A 292 14.09 14.01 29.23
C ASN A 292 15.59 13.94 29.66
N LYS A 293 16.12 15.06 30.11
CA LYS A 293 17.56 15.20 30.50
C LYS A 293 17.98 14.34 31.69
N ASN A 294 17.05 13.77 32.44
CA ASN A 294 17.32 13.03 33.68
C ASN A 294 17.41 11.51 33.49
N ILE A 295 17.33 11.02 32.23
CA ILE A 295 17.31 9.57 31.97
C ILE A 295 18.64 8.89 32.28
N ILE A 296 19.76 9.61 32.24
CA ILE A 296 21.08 9.02 32.40
C ILE A 296 21.85 9.71 33.53
N ASN A 297 22.32 8.90 34.47
CA ASN A 297 23.20 9.37 35.54
C ASN A 297 24.47 10.00 34.92
N LYS A 298 24.86 11.21 35.37
CA LYS A 298 26.04 11.95 34.88
C LYS A 298 27.34 11.12 34.94
N LYS A 299 27.55 10.36 36.00
CA LYS A 299 28.73 9.50 36.16
C LYS A 299 28.73 8.40 35.07
N LEU A 300 27.63 7.67 34.92
CA LEU A 300 27.52 6.66 33.89
C LEU A 300 27.69 7.24 32.48
N PHE A 301 27.16 8.43 32.23
CA PHE A 301 27.30 9.12 30.95
C PHE A 301 28.76 9.43 30.60
N ASN A 302 29.56 9.93 31.57
CA ASN A 302 30.94 10.26 31.34
C ASN A 302 31.86 9.03 31.20
N ASP A 303 31.49 7.92 31.86
CA ASP A 303 32.23 6.67 31.84
C ASP A 303 31.86 5.71 30.71
N SER A 304 30.99 6.15 29.83
CA SER A 304 30.50 5.33 28.73
C SER A 304 30.94 5.84 27.36
N THR A 305 31.05 4.91 26.39
CA THR A 305 31.09 5.24 24.96
C THR A 305 29.67 5.53 24.47
N LYS A 306 29.48 6.68 23.83
CA LYS A 306 28.17 7.16 23.36
C LYS A 306 28.00 6.91 21.90
N ILE A 307 27.07 6.05 21.56
CA ILE A 307 26.73 5.65 20.18
C ILE A 307 25.38 6.24 19.80
N LEU A 308 25.33 7.00 18.71
CA LEU A 308 24.09 7.52 18.12
C LEU A 308 23.69 6.70 16.91
N ILE A 309 22.48 6.14 16.92
CA ILE A 309 21.92 5.45 15.74
C ILE A 309 21.15 6.46 14.89
N ASN A 310 21.69 6.73 13.71
CA ASN A 310 21.26 7.80 12.81
C ASN A 310 21.34 9.18 13.49
N ARG A 311 20.96 10.24 12.75
CA ARG A 311 20.98 11.57 13.34
C ARG A 311 19.72 11.85 14.16
N SER A 312 19.88 12.59 15.26
CA SER A 312 18.79 13.00 16.13
C SER A 312 18.86 14.50 16.42
N ASN A 313 17.72 15.19 16.35
CA ASN A 313 17.63 16.59 16.77
C ASN A 313 17.64 16.77 18.30
N TYR A 314 17.54 15.68 19.05
CA TYR A 314 17.45 15.70 20.52
C TYR A 314 18.80 15.49 21.22
N VAL A 315 19.85 15.10 20.49
CA VAL A 315 21.17 14.82 21.03
C VAL A 315 22.18 15.80 20.45
N LYS A 316 22.97 16.43 21.33
CA LYS A 316 24.07 17.31 20.89
C LYS A 316 25.22 16.47 20.37
N GLU A 317 25.58 16.64 19.11
CA GLU A 317 26.61 15.85 18.42
C GLU A 317 27.98 15.88 19.09
N LYS A 318 28.35 17.00 19.72
CA LYS A 318 29.63 17.15 20.46
C LYS A 318 29.80 16.13 21.59
N MET A 319 28.72 15.45 22.01
CA MET A 319 28.70 14.48 23.10
C MET A 319 28.78 13.04 22.60
N ILE A 320 28.81 12.81 21.28
CA ILE A 320 28.74 11.48 20.67
C ILE A 320 30.14 11.06 20.23
N ASP A 321 30.54 9.85 20.62
CA ASP A 321 31.82 9.25 20.26
C ASP A 321 31.75 8.49 18.93
N LEU A 322 30.56 7.88 18.60
CA LEU A 322 30.34 7.10 17.39
C LEU A 322 28.94 7.31 16.86
N THR A 323 28.81 7.68 15.59
CA THR A 323 27.53 7.74 14.89
C THR A 323 27.41 6.56 13.91
N VAL A 324 26.31 5.79 13.98
CA VAL A 324 26.07 4.59 13.17
C VAL A 324 24.88 4.83 12.26
N TYR A 325 25.07 4.68 10.97
CA TYR A 325 23.99 4.63 9.99
C TYR A 325 23.78 3.19 9.54
N CYS A 326 22.67 2.60 9.97
CA CYS A 326 22.33 1.21 9.61
C CYS A 326 21.64 1.10 8.25
N HIS A 327 21.22 2.22 7.67
CA HIS A 327 20.42 2.20 6.45
C HIS A 327 20.86 3.26 5.44
N PRO A 328 21.19 2.86 4.17
CA PRO A 328 21.69 3.77 3.15
C PRO A 328 20.79 4.97 2.85
N LEU A 329 19.47 4.80 2.87
CA LEU A 329 18.54 5.91 2.60
C LEU A 329 18.57 6.95 3.72
N ARG A 330 18.71 6.52 4.97
CA ARG A 330 18.85 7.46 6.08
C ARG A 330 20.13 8.27 5.96
N LEU A 331 21.21 7.61 5.59
CA LEU A 331 22.46 8.27 5.27
C LEU A 331 22.30 9.31 4.13
N ILE A 332 21.60 8.94 3.06
CA ILE A 332 21.36 9.85 1.93
C ILE A 332 20.56 11.09 2.34
N THR A 333 19.54 10.92 3.18
CA THR A 333 18.77 12.09 3.67
C THR A 333 19.60 13.03 4.54
N ASP A 334 20.57 12.49 5.24
CA ASP A 334 21.39 13.24 6.20
C ASP A 334 22.76 13.63 5.63
N LEU A 335 23.05 13.34 4.33
CA LEU A 335 24.36 13.60 3.68
C LEU A 335 24.88 15.02 3.88
N HIS A 336 24.01 16.03 3.78
CA HIS A 336 24.37 17.43 3.97
C HIS A 336 24.79 17.78 5.41
N LEU A 337 24.49 16.90 6.35
CA LEU A 337 24.75 17.04 7.78
C LEU A 337 25.98 16.23 8.23
N LEU A 338 26.49 15.29 7.42
CA LEU A 338 27.60 14.42 7.77
C LEU A 338 28.91 15.18 8.05
N LYS A 339 29.12 16.33 7.40
CA LYS A 339 30.27 17.22 7.64
C LYS A 339 30.34 17.77 9.08
N LYS A 340 29.27 17.62 9.86
CA LYS A 340 29.17 18.08 11.26
C LYS A 340 29.19 16.94 12.27
N VAL A 341 29.45 15.71 11.84
CA VAL A 341 29.56 14.56 12.76
C VAL A 341 30.89 14.63 13.51
N ASN A 342 30.83 14.63 14.83
CA ASN A 342 31.99 14.46 15.68
C ASN A 342 32.25 12.97 15.94
N GLY A 343 33.52 12.61 16.18
CA GLY A 343 33.90 11.23 16.45
C GLY A 343 33.90 10.32 15.23
N TYR A 344 33.68 9.04 15.45
CA TYR A 344 33.69 8.03 14.38
C TYR A 344 32.36 7.92 13.69
N LEU A 345 32.41 7.68 12.36
CA LEU A 345 31.23 7.46 11.54
C LEU A 345 31.26 6.03 10.99
N LEU A 346 30.29 5.20 11.39
CA LEU A 346 30.14 3.83 10.91
C LEU A 346 29.03 3.78 9.88
N LEU A 347 29.36 3.34 8.68
CA LEU A 347 28.47 3.34 7.52
C LEU A 347 28.41 1.96 6.86
N PRO A 348 27.29 1.56 6.28
CA PRO A 348 27.21 0.40 5.39
C PRO A 348 27.79 0.76 4.00
N TYR A 349 29.07 1.11 3.94
CA TYR A 349 29.72 1.73 2.77
C TYR A 349 29.58 0.89 1.50
N SER A 350 29.77 -0.43 1.59
CA SER A 350 29.61 -1.36 0.47
C SER A 350 28.18 -1.42 -0.09
N SER A 351 27.17 -1.08 0.72
CA SER A 351 25.75 -1.04 0.32
C SER A 351 25.33 0.31 -0.26
N ILE A 352 26.23 1.29 -0.30
CA ILE A 352 25.94 2.63 -0.83
C ILE A 352 26.26 2.64 -2.33
N PRO A 353 25.35 3.13 -3.21
CA PRO A 353 25.66 3.30 -4.62
C PRO A 353 26.92 4.09 -4.86
N LYS A 354 27.79 3.63 -5.78
CA LYS A 354 29.11 4.24 -6.08
C LYS A 354 29.06 5.75 -6.32
N ILE A 355 27.98 6.26 -6.95
CA ILE A 355 27.80 7.69 -7.17
C ILE A 355 27.64 8.49 -5.85
N LEU A 356 27.14 7.86 -4.81
CA LEU A 356 26.94 8.45 -3.49
C LEU A 356 28.17 8.25 -2.59
N GLN A 357 28.95 7.18 -2.77
CA GLN A 357 30.22 6.96 -2.08
C GLN A 357 31.21 8.11 -2.33
N LYS A 358 31.16 8.73 -3.53
CA LYS A 358 31.99 9.90 -3.87
C LYS A 358 31.59 11.20 -3.13
N ARG A 359 30.45 11.23 -2.45
CA ARG A 359 29.91 12.40 -1.74
C ARG A 359 30.02 12.30 -0.23
N ILE A 360 30.42 11.15 0.28
CA ILE A 360 30.71 10.85 1.69
C ILE A 360 32.20 10.96 1.96
#